data_773855b7e97d4f79d42e79c2ca61941d
#
_entry.id   773855b7e97d4f79d42e79c2ca61941d
#
_cell.length_a   1.000
_cell.length_b   1.000
_cell.length_c   1.000
_cell.angle_alpha   90.00
_cell.angle_beta   90.00
_cell.angle_gamma   90.00
#
_symmetry.space_group_name_H-M   'P 1'
#
loop_
_entity.id
_entity.type
_entity.pdbx_description
1 polymer ?
#
loop_
_entity_poly.entity_id
_entity_poly.type
_entity_poly.pdbx_seq_one_letter_code
_entity_poly.pdbx_strand_id
1 'polypeptide(L)'
;MKNIVILISGGGSNMAAIVRAAERDRWPERFGARIAAVVSNKAEAGGLAIARTHGIETAVVPHKDFATREAFDEALARAVDAHSPALVVLAGFMRILTPGFVGRYAGRLVNIHPSLLPAFPGLNTHQRAIDAGCKVAGVTVHQVTTELDHGPILDQAVVPVLPDDTATTLAGRVLAQEHQLYPRAIAAWLADTSSHTS
;
A
#
# COMPACT_ATOMS: atom_id res chain seq x y z
N MET A 1 -5.27 10.58 -18.09
CA MET A 1 -5.37 9.25 -17.41
C MET A 1 -4.68 9.37 -16.07
N LYS A 2 -5.31 8.90 -14.98
CA LYS A 2 -4.74 8.92 -13.62
C LYS A 2 -3.70 7.81 -13.50
N ASN A 3 -2.45 8.14 -13.31
CA ASN A 3 -1.39 7.16 -13.09
C ASN A 3 -1.31 6.77 -11.62
N ILE A 4 -1.22 5.49 -11.33
CA ILE A 4 -0.99 4.93 -10.00
C ILE A 4 0.42 4.36 -9.98
N VAL A 5 1.21 4.74 -8.99
CA VAL A 5 2.53 4.17 -8.74
C VAL A 5 2.47 3.37 -7.44
N ILE A 6 2.92 2.11 -7.47
CA ILE A 6 2.91 1.23 -6.30
C ILE A 6 4.33 1.01 -5.81
N LEU A 7 4.56 1.22 -4.51
CA LEU A 7 5.84 0.98 -3.84
C LEU A 7 5.80 -0.34 -3.08
N ILE A 8 6.82 -1.17 -3.28
CA ILE A 8 6.96 -2.49 -2.66
C ILE A 8 8.36 -2.72 -2.08
N SER A 9 8.50 -3.66 -1.15
CA SER A 9 9.82 -4.11 -0.64
C SER A 9 10.03 -5.63 -0.74
N GLY A 10 9.03 -6.40 -1.15
CA GLY A 10 9.07 -7.86 -1.08
C GLY A 10 8.23 -8.56 -2.15
N GLY A 11 7.50 -9.61 -1.75
CA GLY A 11 6.76 -10.50 -2.65
C GLY A 11 5.64 -9.86 -3.45
N GLY A 12 5.10 -8.72 -2.99
CA GLY A 12 4.13 -7.92 -3.76
C GLY A 12 2.71 -8.53 -3.82
N SER A 13 2.27 -9.30 -2.83
CA SER A 13 0.96 -9.95 -2.85
C SER A 13 -0.21 -8.94 -2.90
N ASN A 14 -0.14 -7.87 -2.12
CA ASN A 14 -1.09 -6.76 -2.17
C ASN A 14 -1.04 -6.03 -3.53
N MET A 15 0.15 -5.74 -4.03
CA MET A 15 0.33 -5.16 -5.36
C MET A 15 -0.32 -6.04 -6.45
N ALA A 16 -0.09 -7.35 -6.41
CA ALA A 16 -0.69 -8.29 -7.35
C ALA A 16 -2.24 -8.34 -7.24
N ALA A 17 -2.79 -8.21 -6.03
CA ALA A 17 -4.24 -8.12 -5.83
C ALA A 17 -4.81 -6.83 -6.46
N ILE A 18 -4.12 -5.71 -6.31
CA ILE A 18 -4.51 -4.42 -6.92
C ILE A 18 -4.45 -4.51 -8.46
N VAL A 19 -3.37 -5.08 -9.01
CA VAL A 19 -3.21 -5.27 -10.48
C VAL A 19 -4.35 -6.09 -11.05
N ARG A 20 -4.62 -7.27 -10.47
CA ARG A 20 -5.72 -8.15 -10.91
C ARG A 20 -7.08 -7.47 -10.83
N ALA A 21 -7.33 -6.66 -9.78
CA ALA A 21 -8.57 -5.92 -9.65
C ALA A 21 -8.68 -4.81 -10.72
N ALA A 22 -7.59 -4.09 -11.00
CA ALA A 22 -7.56 -3.05 -12.01
C ALA A 22 -7.89 -3.60 -13.41
N GLU A 23 -7.38 -4.79 -13.75
CA GLU A 23 -7.66 -5.49 -15.00
C GLU A 23 -9.11 -6.01 -15.05
N ARG A 24 -9.51 -6.78 -14.02
CA ARG A 24 -10.86 -7.37 -13.94
C ARG A 24 -11.96 -6.31 -14.01
N ASP A 25 -11.79 -5.21 -13.29
CA ASP A 25 -12.80 -4.15 -13.12
C ASP A 25 -12.61 -3.03 -14.15
N ARG A 26 -11.68 -3.18 -15.09
CA ARG A 26 -11.40 -2.25 -16.21
C ARG A 26 -11.23 -0.81 -15.75
N TRP A 27 -10.27 -0.57 -14.85
CA TRP A 27 -10.03 0.77 -14.30
C TRP A 27 -9.70 1.84 -15.34
N PRO A 28 -9.02 1.53 -16.47
CA PRO A 28 -8.81 2.53 -17.53
C PRO A 28 -10.13 3.10 -18.07
N GLU A 29 -11.11 2.26 -18.35
CA GLU A 29 -12.40 2.65 -18.90
C GLU A 29 -13.30 3.26 -17.81
N ARG A 30 -13.29 2.66 -16.62
CA ARG A 30 -14.20 3.02 -15.54
C ARG A 30 -13.80 4.29 -14.80
N PHE A 31 -12.51 4.50 -14.57
CA PHE A 31 -11.98 5.61 -13.76
C PHE A 31 -10.97 6.50 -14.51
N GLY A 32 -10.62 6.16 -15.75
CA GLY A 32 -9.52 6.81 -16.47
C GLY A 32 -8.18 6.60 -15.73
N ALA A 33 -7.97 5.45 -15.08
CA ALA A 33 -6.82 5.17 -14.22
C ALA A 33 -6.07 3.91 -14.68
N ARG A 34 -4.74 3.93 -14.47
CA ARG A 34 -3.89 2.75 -14.74
C ARG A 34 -2.78 2.64 -13.70
N ILE A 35 -2.28 1.43 -13.50
CA ILE A 35 -1.04 1.21 -12.76
C ILE A 35 0.11 1.50 -13.73
N ALA A 36 0.79 2.62 -13.54
CA ALA A 36 1.84 3.10 -14.42
C ALA A 36 3.19 2.47 -14.12
N ALA A 37 3.50 2.27 -12.85
CA ALA A 37 4.75 1.67 -12.44
C ALA A 37 4.67 0.99 -11.07
N VAL A 38 5.58 0.04 -10.87
CA VAL A 38 5.91 -0.55 -9.56
C VAL A 38 7.37 -0.24 -9.25
N VAL A 39 7.60 0.42 -8.11
CA VAL A 39 8.95 0.81 -7.67
C VAL A 39 9.30 0.03 -6.41
N SER A 40 10.52 -0.51 -6.35
CA SER A 40 11.01 -1.21 -5.17
C SER A 40 12.29 -0.60 -4.63
N ASN A 41 12.46 -0.66 -3.30
CA ASN A 41 13.74 -0.34 -2.65
C ASN A 41 14.70 -1.53 -2.56
N LYS A 42 14.34 -2.66 -3.21
CA LYS A 42 15.15 -3.89 -3.28
C LYS A 42 15.07 -4.50 -4.66
N ALA A 43 16.21 -4.77 -5.27
CA ALA A 43 16.29 -5.36 -6.61
C ALA A 43 15.72 -6.81 -6.66
N GLU A 44 15.87 -7.53 -5.55
CA GLU A 44 15.41 -8.91 -5.38
C GLU A 44 13.91 -9.05 -5.00
N ALA A 45 13.16 -7.95 -4.94
CA ALA A 45 11.74 -7.97 -4.62
C ALA A 45 10.94 -8.79 -5.65
N GLY A 46 10.35 -9.91 -5.22
CA GLY A 46 9.61 -10.82 -6.10
C GLY A 46 8.43 -10.15 -6.82
N GLY A 47 7.83 -9.14 -6.21
CA GLY A 47 6.75 -8.37 -6.82
C GLY A 47 7.14 -7.66 -8.13
N LEU A 48 8.43 -7.35 -8.35
CA LEU A 48 8.89 -6.77 -9.61
C LEU A 48 8.70 -7.74 -10.78
N ALA A 49 8.96 -9.03 -10.57
CA ALA A 49 8.72 -10.04 -11.60
C ALA A 49 7.23 -10.15 -11.93
N ILE A 50 6.37 -10.13 -10.91
CA ILE A 50 4.91 -10.14 -11.10
C ILE A 50 4.46 -8.91 -11.91
N ALA A 51 4.92 -7.71 -11.55
CA ALA A 51 4.56 -6.49 -12.29
C ALA A 51 4.93 -6.57 -13.77
N ARG A 52 6.12 -7.10 -14.09
CA ARG A 52 6.58 -7.28 -15.48
C ARG A 52 5.69 -8.26 -16.27
N THR A 53 5.19 -9.34 -15.64
CA THR A 53 4.27 -10.29 -16.33
C THR A 53 2.94 -9.64 -16.71
N HIS A 54 2.56 -8.54 -16.05
CA HIS A 54 1.39 -7.72 -16.39
C HIS A 54 1.74 -6.51 -17.28
N GLY A 55 2.95 -6.45 -17.84
CA GLY A 55 3.39 -5.34 -18.70
C GLY A 55 3.54 -3.99 -17.98
N ILE A 56 3.65 -4.00 -16.65
CA ILE A 56 3.81 -2.79 -15.84
C ILE A 56 5.29 -2.43 -15.74
N GLU A 57 5.61 -1.16 -15.95
CA GLU A 57 6.97 -0.64 -15.81
C GLU A 57 7.49 -0.82 -14.39
N THR A 58 8.75 -1.17 -14.24
CA THR A 58 9.37 -1.39 -12.93
C THR A 58 10.64 -0.59 -12.77
N ALA A 59 10.83 -0.01 -11.58
CA ALA A 59 12.05 0.67 -11.20
C ALA A 59 12.56 0.16 -9.85
N VAL A 60 13.88 0.29 -9.66
CA VAL A 60 14.53 -0.05 -8.39
C VAL A 60 15.32 1.15 -7.91
N VAL A 61 15.08 1.56 -6.67
CA VAL A 61 15.86 2.58 -5.97
C VAL A 61 16.42 1.92 -4.71
N PRO A 62 17.64 1.34 -4.76
CA PRO A 62 18.17 0.56 -3.65
C PRO A 62 18.49 1.49 -2.48
N HIS A 63 17.81 1.33 -1.36
CA HIS A 63 17.99 2.20 -0.19
C HIS A 63 19.39 2.14 0.42
N LYS A 64 20.13 1.07 0.17
CA LYS A 64 21.51 0.87 0.64
C LYS A 64 22.54 1.75 -0.08
N ASP A 65 22.19 2.30 -1.25
CA ASP A 65 23.08 3.13 -2.06
C ASP A 65 23.12 4.59 -1.59
N PHE A 66 22.33 4.92 -0.56
CA PHE A 66 22.19 6.28 -0.05
C PHE A 66 22.67 6.40 1.40
N ALA A 67 23.42 7.44 1.68
CA ALA A 67 23.97 7.70 3.01
C ALA A 67 22.92 8.17 4.02
N THR A 68 21.84 8.82 3.54
CA THR A 68 20.76 9.35 4.38
C THR A 68 19.40 8.94 3.84
N ARG A 69 18.40 8.98 4.74
CA ARG A 69 17.00 8.70 4.36
C ARG A 69 16.45 9.77 3.39
N GLU A 70 16.85 11.01 3.61
CA GLU A 70 16.44 12.16 2.79
C GLU A 70 16.95 12.00 1.35
N ALA A 71 18.21 11.60 1.16
CA ALA A 71 18.78 11.36 -0.15
C ALA A 71 18.09 10.17 -0.87
N PHE A 72 17.78 9.12 -0.13
CA PHE A 72 17.00 7.99 -0.65
C PHE A 72 15.60 8.44 -1.07
N ASP A 73 14.87 9.13 -0.19
CA ASP A 73 13.48 9.56 -0.44
C ASP A 73 13.42 10.55 -1.60
N GLU A 74 14.43 11.40 -1.79
CA GLU A 74 14.50 12.29 -2.95
C GLU A 74 14.71 11.50 -4.26
N ALA A 75 15.56 10.49 -4.25
CA ALA A 75 15.74 9.61 -5.41
C ALA A 75 14.46 8.79 -5.70
N LEU A 76 13.80 8.30 -4.64
CA LEU A 76 12.53 7.60 -4.75
C LEU A 76 11.44 8.52 -5.33
N ALA A 77 11.37 9.78 -4.86
CA ALA A 77 10.43 10.75 -5.37
C ALA A 77 10.65 11.04 -6.86
N ARG A 78 11.90 11.18 -7.32
CA ARG A 78 12.20 11.34 -8.75
C ARG A 78 11.71 10.14 -9.58
N ALA A 79 11.91 8.92 -9.10
CA ALA A 79 11.43 7.72 -9.79
C ALA A 79 9.90 7.65 -9.84
N VAL A 80 9.22 8.08 -8.79
CA VAL A 80 7.76 8.15 -8.71
C VAL A 80 7.21 9.25 -9.62
N ASP A 81 7.80 10.45 -9.59
CA ASP A 81 7.34 11.60 -10.35
C ASP A 81 7.53 11.46 -11.86
N ALA A 82 8.47 10.64 -12.31
CA ALA A 82 8.65 10.30 -13.73
C ALA A 82 7.34 9.76 -14.36
N HIS A 83 6.45 9.21 -13.55
CA HIS A 83 5.16 8.70 -14.00
C HIS A 83 3.98 9.67 -13.75
N SER A 84 4.23 10.88 -13.24
CA SER A 84 3.21 11.89 -12.92
C SER A 84 2.02 11.28 -12.15
N PRO A 85 2.23 10.71 -10.95
CA PRO A 85 1.23 9.93 -10.25
C PRO A 85 0.06 10.79 -9.75
N ALA A 86 -1.16 10.33 -10.01
CA ALA A 86 -2.36 10.79 -9.32
C ALA A 86 -2.48 10.17 -7.92
N LEU A 87 -1.99 8.94 -7.75
CA LEU A 87 -2.00 8.21 -6.49
C LEU A 87 -0.69 7.42 -6.32
N VAL A 88 -0.14 7.45 -5.12
CA VAL A 88 0.99 6.61 -4.70
C VAL A 88 0.50 5.62 -3.64
N VAL A 89 0.79 4.34 -3.85
CA VAL A 89 0.28 3.23 -3.05
C VAL A 89 1.44 2.49 -2.39
N LEU A 90 1.45 2.41 -1.07
CA LEU A 90 2.42 1.60 -0.32
C LEU A 90 1.85 0.18 -0.14
N ALA A 91 2.39 -0.80 -0.85
CA ALA A 91 1.95 -2.19 -0.80
C ALA A 91 3.04 -3.08 -0.20
N GLY A 92 3.21 -3.02 1.11
CA GLY A 92 4.30 -3.71 1.80
C GLY A 92 5.65 -3.04 1.58
N PHE A 93 5.67 -1.71 1.59
CA PHE A 93 6.90 -0.91 1.52
C PHE A 93 7.50 -0.75 2.92
N MET A 94 8.61 -1.42 3.17
CA MET A 94 9.22 -1.56 4.50
C MET A 94 10.25 -0.46 4.81
N ARG A 95 9.92 0.79 4.50
CA ARG A 95 10.72 1.97 4.86
C ARG A 95 9.83 3.05 5.47
N ILE A 96 10.32 3.69 6.52
CA ILE A 96 9.69 4.89 7.06
C ILE A 96 10.10 6.05 6.17
N LEU A 97 9.14 6.67 5.54
CA LEU A 97 9.31 7.81 4.65
C LEU A 97 9.52 9.10 5.45
N THR A 98 10.32 10.01 4.92
CA THR A 98 10.55 11.32 5.55
C THR A 98 9.33 12.24 5.43
N PRO A 99 9.20 13.25 6.32
CA PRO A 99 8.15 14.25 6.20
C PRO A 99 8.14 14.97 4.84
N GLY A 100 9.31 15.14 4.21
CA GLY A 100 9.43 15.73 2.88
C GLY A 100 8.77 14.89 1.80
N PHE A 101 9.00 13.57 1.80
CA PHE A 101 8.34 12.66 0.87
C PHE A 101 6.82 12.61 1.13
N VAL A 102 6.42 12.45 2.37
CA VAL A 102 4.99 12.40 2.74
C VAL A 102 4.28 13.68 2.34
N GLY A 103 4.86 14.85 2.62
CA GLY A 103 4.30 16.15 2.24
C GLY A 103 4.14 16.34 0.72
N ARG A 104 5.08 15.80 -0.08
CA ARG A 104 5.02 15.84 -1.56
C ARG A 104 3.79 15.12 -2.12
N TYR A 105 3.35 14.08 -1.47
CA TYR A 105 2.20 13.28 -1.89
C TYR A 105 1.00 13.37 -0.93
N ALA A 106 0.92 14.46 -0.15
CA ALA A 106 -0.19 14.67 0.79
C ALA A 106 -1.54 14.53 0.11
N GLY A 107 -2.47 13.79 0.75
CA GLY A 107 -3.81 13.51 0.22
C GLY A 107 -3.87 12.44 -0.89
N ARG A 108 -2.73 12.01 -1.43
CA ARG A 108 -2.63 11.02 -2.51
C ARG A 108 -1.54 9.97 -2.27
N LEU A 109 -1.20 9.73 -1.02
CA LEU A 109 -0.32 8.65 -0.56
C LEU A 109 -1.12 7.77 0.38
N VAL A 110 -1.28 6.49 0.05
CA VAL A 110 -2.08 5.55 0.82
C VAL A 110 -1.27 4.33 1.23
N ASN A 111 -1.61 3.77 2.39
CA ASN A 111 -0.98 2.57 2.94
C ASN A 111 -2.04 1.59 3.43
N ILE A 112 -1.66 0.31 3.50
CA ILE A 112 -2.43 -0.73 4.17
C ILE A 112 -1.67 -1.18 5.41
N HIS A 113 -2.38 -1.23 6.56
CA HIS A 113 -1.82 -1.60 7.85
C HIS A 113 -2.60 -2.77 8.46
N PRO A 114 -1.92 -3.84 8.91
CA PRO A 114 -2.59 -5.07 9.33
C PRO A 114 -3.10 -4.99 10.77
N SER A 115 -3.88 -3.96 11.09
CA SER A 115 -4.64 -3.82 12.33
C SER A 115 -5.87 -2.96 12.11
N LEU A 116 -6.78 -2.94 13.07
CA LEU A 116 -7.92 -2.00 13.12
C LEU A 116 -7.45 -0.69 13.76
N LEU A 117 -6.81 0.17 12.97
CA LEU A 117 -6.36 1.49 13.47
C LEU A 117 -7.54 2.26 14.10
N PRO A 118 -7.31 2.99 15.18
CA PRO A 118 -6.01 3.36 15.79
C PRO A 118 -5.40 2.29 16.71
N ALA A 119 -6.00 1.10 16.82
CA ALA A 119 -5.41 0.02 17.62
C ALA A 119 -4.17 -0.57 16.92
N PHE A 120 -3.14 -0.86 17.72
CA PHE A 120 -1.91 -1.54 17.30
C PHE A 120 -1.20 -0.89 16.10
N PRO A 121 -0.83 0.41 16.15
CA PRO A 121 0.06 0.98 15.14
C PRO A 121 1.45 0.33 15.23
N GLY A 122 2.25 0.41 14.16
CA GLY A 122 3.60 -0.13 14.09
C GLY A 122 3.63 -1.65 13.85
N LEU A 123 4.66 -2.31 14.36
CA LEU A 123 4.99 -3.70 14.07
C LEU A 123 4.27 -4.72 14.97
N ASN A 124 4.34 -6.00 14.57
CA ASN A 124 3.85 -7.16 15.33
C ASN A 124 2.36 -7.11 15.72
N THR A 125 1.54 -6.53 14.88
CA THR A 125 0.13 -6.26 15.15
C THR A 125 -0.67 -7.50 15.50
N HIS A 126 -0.45 -8.61 14.79
CA HIS A 126 -1.16 -9.89 15.01
C HIS A 126 -0.87 -10.47 16.40
N GLN A 127 0.43 -10.55 16.75
CA GLN A 127 0.82 -11.06 18.07
C GLN A 127 0.27 -10.15 19.18
N ARG A 128 0.38 -8.82 19.02
CA ARG A 128 -0.13 -7.85 20.00
C ARG A 128 -1.64 -7.94 20.19
N ALA A 129 -2.39 -8.21 19.11
CA ALA A 129 -3.83 -8.41 19.22
C ALA A 129 -4.19 -9.69 19.98
N ILE A 130 -3.43 -10.78 19.75
CA ILE A 130 -3.58 -12.06 20.48
C ILE A 130 -3.24 -11.85 21.96
N ASP A 131 -2.09 -11.27 22.26
CA ASP A 131 -1.61 -11.03 23.64
C ASP A 131 -2.57 -10.13 24.44
N ALA A 132 -3.20 -9.18 23.76
CA ALA A 132 -4.22 -8.32 24.36
C ALA A 132 -5.59 -9.01 24.55
N GLY A 133 -5.73 -10.27 24.12
CA GLY A 133 -6.97 -11.03 24.25
C GLY A 133 -8.12 -10.51 23.35
N CYS A 134 -7.79 -9.80 22.26
CA CYS A 134 -8.78 -9.29 21.32
C CYS A 134 -9.60 -10.45 20.72
N LYS A 135 -10.89 -10.22 20.52
CA LYS A 135 -11.79 -11.17 19.85
C LYS A 135 -11.90 -10.90 18.36
N VAL A 136 -11.50 -9.72 17.93
CA VAL A 136 -11.42 -9.30 16.53
C VAL A 136 -10.06 -8.63 16.27
N ALA A 137 -9.59 -8.80 15.06
CA ALA A 137 -8.47 -8.09 14.46
C ALA A 137 -8.89 -7.62 13.06
N GLY A 138 -7.98 -7.12 12.27
CA GLY A 138 -8.33 -6.73 10.91
C GLY A 138 -7.24 -5.93 10.23
N VAL A 139 -7.66 -5.14 9.29
CA VAL A 139 -6.80 -4.36 8.41
C VAL A 139 -7.42 -3.00 8.13
N THR A 140 -6.58 -2.00 7.96
CA THR A 140 -6.96 -0.62 7.66
C THR A 140 -6.22 -0.13 6.41
N VAL A 141 -6.95 0.46 5.47
CA VAL A 141 -6.39 1.31 4.43
C VAL A 141 -6.54 2.76 4.87
N HIS A 142 -5.46 3.52 4.85
CA HIS A 142 -5.45 4.90 5.33
C HIS A 142 -4.55 5.80 4.46
N GLN A 143 -4.80 7.10 4.50
CA GLN A 143 -3.87 8.08 3.96
C GLN A 143 -2.62 8.13 4.84
N VAL A 144 -1.46 8.30 4.23
CA VAL A 144 -0.20 8.44 4.96
C VAL A 144 0.00 9.90 5.34
N THR A 145 0.31 10.12 6.61
CA THR A 145 0.70 11.42 7.17
C THR A 145 2.09 11.30 7.78
N THR A 146 2.63 12.40 8.28
CA THR A 146 3.94 12.41 8.96
C THR A 146 3.94 11.67 10.29
N GLU A 147 2.77 11.45 10.87
CA GLU A 147 2.57 10.61 12.04
C GLU A 147 2.29 9.17 11.62
N LEU A 148 3.08 8.23 12.15
CA LEU A 148 3.03 6.82 11.76
C LEU A 148 1.65 6.22 12.05
N ASP A 149 1.01 5.65 11.03
CA ASP A 149 -0.28 4.95 11.08
C ASP A 149 -1.44 5.78 11.70
N HIS A 150 -1.40 7.12 11.58
CA HIS A 150 -2.40 8.04 12.13
C HIS A 150 -3.18 8.85 11.07
N GLY A 151 -3.00 8.57 9.80
CA GLY A 151 -3.70 9.28 8.73
C GLY A 151 -5.20 8.91 8.65
N PRO A 152 -5.99 9.70 7.91
CA PRO A 152 -7.42 9.44 7.67
C PRO A 152 -7.66 8.02 7.17
N ILE A 153 -8.58 7.31 7.83
CA ILE A 153 -8.99 5.95 7.47
C ILE A 153 -9.87 6.03 6.22
N LEU A 154 -9.53 5.25 5.20
CA LEU A 154 -10.31 5.14 3.98
C LEU A 154 -11.26 3.95 4.01
N ASP A 155 -10.79 2.80 4.51
CA ASP A 155 -11.60 1.59 4.60
C ASP A 155 -10.99 0.60 5.61
N GLN A 156 -11.83 -0.27 6.18
CA GLN A 156 -11.40 -1.30 7.14
C GLN A 156 -12.12 -2.62 6.89
N ALA A 157 -11.46 -3.72 7.24
CA ALA A 157 -12.07 -5.04 7.28
C ALA A 157 -11.71 -5.76 8.59
N VAL A 158 -12.68 -6.51 9.11
CA VAL A 158 -12.58 -7.20 10.39
C VAL A 158 -12.45 -8.70 10.16
N VAL A 159 -11.64 -9.36 10.97
CA VAL A 159 -11.52 -10.82 11.07
C VAL A 159 -11.66 -11.26 12.52
N PRO A 160 -12.21 -12.46 12.80
CA PRO A 160 -12.19 -13.02 14.15
C PRO A 160 -10.76 -13.41 14.55
N VAL A 161 -10.44 -13.26 15.84
CA VAL A 161 -9.29 -13.92 16.49
C VAL A 161 -9.83 -15.20 17.12
N LEU A 162 -9.32 -16.34 16.67
CA LEU A 162 -9.75 -17.66 17.15
C LEU A 162 -8.93 -18.08 18.39
N PRO A 163 -9.48 -18.97 19.26
CA PRO A 163 -8.81 -19.36 20.50
C PRO A 163 -7.39 -19.91 20.31
N ASP A 164 -7.16 -20.64 19.21
CA ASP A 164 -5.88 -21.31 18.92
C ASP A 164 -5.03 -20.56 17.89
N ASP A 165 -5.33 -19.28 17.65
CA ASP A 165 -4.56 -18.49 16.69
C ASP A 165 -3.13 -18.27 17.16
N THR A 166 -2.22 -18.45 16.24
CA THR A 166 -0.87 -17.90 16.26
C THR A 166 -0.81 -16.61 15.45
N ALA A 167 0.25 -15.83 15.60
CA ALA A 167 0.47 -14.66 14.75
C ALA A 167 0.42 -15.02 13.26
N THR A 168 0.93 -16.19 12.89
CA THR A 168 0.95 -16.67 11.49
C THR A 168 -0.45 -17.01 10.96
N THR A 169 -1.28 -17.71 11.74
CA THR A 169 -2.64 -18.08 11.31
C THR A 169 -3.54 -16.86 11.20
N LEU A 170 -3.43 -15.95 12.16
CA LEU A 170 -4.15 -14.66 12.11
C LEU A 170 -3.67 -13.80 10.95
N ALA A 171 -2.36 -13.71 10.71
CA ALA A 171 -1.79 -12.97 9.58
C ALA A 171 -2.31 -13.48 8.23
N GLY A 172 -2.42 -14.80 8.05
CA GLY A 172 -2.99 -15.39 6.84
C GLY A 172 -4.46 -14.98 6.62
N ARG A 173 -5.25 -14.93 7.70
CA ARG A 173 -6.66 -14.50 7.64
C ARG A 173 -6.78 -13.01 7.35
N VAL A 174 -5.95 -12.17 7.96
CA VAL A 174 -5.90 -10.73 7.68
C VAL A 174 -5.46 -10.47 6.24
N LEU A 175 -4.42 -11.15 5.76
CA LEU A 175 -3.91 -11.01 4.38
C LEU A 175 -4.99 -11.31 3.32
N ALA A 176 -5.84 -12.31 3.57
CA ALA A 176 -6.98 -12.60 2.68
C ALA A 176 -7.95 -11.42 2.58
N GLN A 177 -8.14 -10.68 3.66
CA GLN A 177 -8.93 -9.45 3.65
C GLN A 177 -8.20 -8.27 3.00
N GLU A 178 -6.89 -8.14 3.21
CA GLU A 178 -6.08 -7.11 2.56
C GLU A 178 -6.22 -7.16 1.04
N HIS A 179 -6.18 -8.35 0.45
CA HIS A 179 -6.30 -8.55 -0.99
C HIS A 179 -7.67 -8.15 -1.58
N GLN A 180 -8.70 -8.04 -0.74
CA GLN A 180 -10.03 -7.57 -1.13
C GLN A 180 -10.21 -6.08 -0.81
N LEU A 181 -9.77 -5.68 0.37
CA LEU A 181 -9.96 -4.32 0.89
C LEU A 181 -9.16 -3.29 0.10
N TYR A 182 -7.88 -3.57 -0.17
CA TYR A 182 -7.00 -2.58 -0.78
C TYR A 182 -7.44 -2.17 -2.18
N PRO A 183 -7.73 -3.09 -3.11
CA PRO A 183 -8.30 -2.72 -4.40
C PRO A 183 -9.61 -1.95 -4.30
N ARG A 184 -10.49 -2.34 -3.35
CA ARG A 184 -11.78 -1.68 -3.12
C ARG A 184 -11.60 -0.24 -2.65
N ALA A 185 -10.71 0.00 -1.68
CA ALA A 185 -10.42 1.33 -1.17
C ALA A 185 -9.82 2.25 -2.26
N ILE A 186 -8.90 1.71 -3.09
CA ILE A 186 -8.34 2.46 -4.21
C ILE A 186 -9.42 2.79 -5.25
N ALA A 187 -10.30 1.84 -5.59
CA ALA A 187 -11.39 2.07 -6.53
C ALA A 187 -12.36 3.16 -6.03
N ALA A 188 -12.68 3.17 -4.74
CA ALA A 188 -13.50 4.21 -4.11
C ALA A 188 -12.80 5.59 -4.22
N TRP A 189 -11.51 5.67 -3.87
CA TRP A 189 -10.71 6.89 -4.00
C TRP A 189 -10.69 7.43 -5.44
N LEU A 190 -10.56 6.54 -6.43
CA LEU A 190 -10.58 6.90 -7.85
C LEU A 190 -11.93 7.44 -8.31
N ALA A 191 -13.03 6.89 -7.79
CA ALA A 191 -14.39 7.34 -8.09
C ALA A 191 -14.63 8.75 -7.55
N ASP A 192 -14.27 9.00 -6.28
CA ASP A 192 -14.46 10.30 -5.62
C ASP A 192 -13.69 11.42 -6.31
N THR A 193 -12.44 11.15 -6.71
CA THR A 193 -11.62 12.12 -7.42
C THR A 193 -12.07 12.39 -8.86
N SER A 194 -12.95 11.55 -9.42
CA SER A 194 -13.55 11.77 -10.74
C SER A 194 -14.74 12.73 -10.67
N SER A 195 -15.43 12.80 -9.55
CA SER A 195 -16.63 13.62 -9.34
C SER A 195 -16.31 15.12 -9.13
N HIS A 196 -15.05 15.48 -8.85
CA HIS A 196 -14.66 16.86 -8.57
C HIS A 196 -13.97 17.57 -9.77
N THR A 197 -13.95 16.93 -10.94
CA THR A 197 -13.30 17.47 -12.16
C THR A 197 -14.32 17.85 -13.25
N SER A 198 -15.61 18.00 -12.88
CA SER A 198 -16.70 18.40 -13.79
C SER A 198 -17.08 19.85 -13.63
#